data_f98094c75357448621888400827194ee
#
_entry.id   f98094c75357448621888400827194ee
#
_cell.length_a   1.000
_cell.length_b   1.000
_cell.length_c   1.000
_cell.angle_alpha   90.00
_cell.angle_beta   90.00
_cell.angle_gamma   90.00
#
_symmetry.space_group_name_H-M   'P 1'
#
loop_
_entity.id
_entity.type
_entity.pdbx_description
1 polymer ?
#
loop_
_entity_poly.entity_id
_entity_poly.type
_entity_poly.pdbx_seq_one_letter_code
_entity_poly.pdbx_strand_id
1 'polypeptide(L)'
;MKIENCLTFKKLYAMKKLCTLLLVALTIMSCAKQEPQQTKHPKFAYDATIYELNTRQLTPEGTFRAAEAELPKLKEMGVDIIWIMPLQPIGKLTRKGTLGSYYSIVDYCEFNPEFGTREDFEHFLAKAHELGMKVILDWVANHTAPDSEWTQNAGWHYRDENGNLMVQYDWTDISKLNYENEDMRAAMKEAMHFWMDEIGIDGFRCDVAGEVPTDFWNDAMSELRQTHPDMFTLAEDEDKAMELCESAFDMYYGWTLHHLINGVAQGTNSVQDLWDYFAKADTTVEDYAIRMNFISNHDENSWSGDEYERLKSNAAVEAMTAFTYIIPGMPLIYTGQEYGNHHRLEFFEKDCIDRDDNCRMRPLYTALNDIRQSNPALYSPELGAPMVRLECDNDKVFACAREAAVPKQKKTNKVISFINMSDDHQDVIVNIGNYMGDYIDMSGNPVLLDEKFECTLAPWQYIILTAFE
;
A
#
# COMPACT_ATOMS: atom_id res chain seq x y z
N MET A 1 65.48 8.56 -51.84
CA MET A 1 65.24 9.15 -50.52
C MET A 1 64.08 10.20 -50.48
N LYS A 2 63.04 10.08 -51.36
CA LYS A 2 61.90 10.98 -51.37
C LYS A 2 60.53 10.25 -51.35
N ILE A 3 60.49 8.93 -51.39
CA ILE A 3 59.25 8.15 -51.44
C ILE A 3 58.83 7.59 -50.04
N GLU A 4 59.80 7.32 -49.17
CA GLU A 4 59.54 6.77 -47.81
C GLU A 4 58.94 7.82 -46.86
N ASN A 5 59.25 9.11 -47.01
CA ASN A 5 58.68 10.14 -46.13
C ASN A 5 57.21 10.45 -46.40
N CYS A 6 56.67 10.11 -47.58
CA CYS A 6 55.29 10.40 -47.93
C CYS A 6 54.31 9.33 -47.34
N LEU A 7 54.78 8.09 -47.19
CA LEU A 7 54.01 6.98 -46.60
C LEU A 7 53.90 7.11 -45.08
N THR A 8 54.93 7.63 -44.42
CA THR A 8 54.94 7.87 -42.96
C THR A 8 53.99 9.01 -42.56
N PHE A 9 53.96 10.09 -43.37
CA PHE A 9 53.03 11.21 -43.11
C PHE A 9 51.55 10.85 -43.31
N LYS A 10 51.23 10.02 -44.32
CA LYS A 10 49.87 9.54 -44.53
C LYS A 10 49.38 8.58 -43.41
N LYS A 11 50.26 7.71 -42.89
CA LYS A 11 49.94 6.85 -41.74
C LYS A 11 49.76 7.66 -40.46
N LEU A 12 50.59 8.67 -40.20
CA LEU A 12 50.45 9.56 -39.02
C LEU A 12 49.15 10.38 -39.06
N TYR A 13 48.75 10.85 -40.25
CA TYR A 13 47.52 11.63 -40.43
C TYR A 13 46.27 10.74 -40.29
N ALA A 14 46.32 9.52 -40.79
CA ALA A 14 45.26 8.51 -40.62
C ALA A 14 45.09 8.08 -39.13
N MET A 15 46.21 7.89 -38.41
CA MET A 15 46.18 7.63 -36.97
C MET A 15 45.61 8.79 -36.15
N LYS A 16 45.98 10.03 -36.47
CA LYS A 16 45.40 11.22 -35.79
C LYS A 16 43.91 11.36 -36.05
N LYS A 17 43.43 11.10 -37.28
CA LYS A 17 41.98 11.08 -37.58
C LYS A 17 41.24 9.96 -36.84
N LEU A 18 41.83 8.77 -36.71
CA LEU A 18 41.26 7.66 -35.99
C LEU A 18 41.19 7.92 -34.49
N CYS A 19 42.25 8.55 -33.90
CA CYS A 19 42.26 8.96 -32.49
C CYS A 19 41.23 10.07 -32.20
N THR A 20 41.06 11.04 -33.14
CA THR A 20 40.05 12.11 -32.97
C THR A 20 38.63 11.56 -33.09
N LEU A 21 38.39 10.61 -34.01
CA LEU A 21 37.09 9.91 -34.13
C LEU A 21 36.81 9.03 -32.91
N LEU A 22 37.80 8.37 -32.33
CA LEU A 22 37.66 7.61 -31.08
C LEU A 22 37.40 8.51 -29.86
N LEU A 23 38.06 9.68 -29.78
CA LEU A 23 37.78 10.65 -28.71
C LEU A 23 36.39 11.28 -28.85
N VAL A 24 35.93 11.58 -30.05
CA VAL A 24 34.57 12.10 -30.30
C VAL A 24 33.52 11.01 -30.01
N ALA A 25 33.78 9.73 -30.33
CA ALA A 25 32.92 8.62 -29.99
C ALA A 25 32.83 8.39 -28.47
N LEU A 26 33.96 8.53 -27.75
CA LEU A 26 33.99 8.43 -26.28
C LEU A 26 33.30 9.61 -25.58
N THR A 27 33.32 10.83 -26.16
CA THR A 27 32.58 11.98 -25.61
C THR A 27 31.09 11.92 -25.92
N ILE A 28 30.67 11.27 -27.01
CA ILE A 28 29.26 11.05 -27.31
C ILE A 28 28.67 9.93 -26.42
N MET A 29 29.45 8.91 -26.05
CA MET A 29 29.04 7.90 -25.08
C MET A 29 28.93 8.44 -23.63
N SER A 30 29.62 9.53 -23.29
CA SER A 30 29.56 10.16 -21.95
C SER A 30 28.38 11.10 -21.75
N CYS A 31 27.59 11.37 -22.82
CA CYS A 31 26.38 12.19 -22.78
C CYS A 31 25.12 11.40 -23.13
N ALA A 32 25.14 10.09 -23.02
CA ALA A 32 23.90 9.32 -22.94
C ALA A 32 23.22 9.82 -21.64
N LYS A 33 22.20 10.67 -21.76
CA LYS A 33 21.24 10.85 -20.69
C LYS A 33 20.85 9.45 -20.25
N GLN A 34 21.15 9.08 -19.00
CA GLN A 34 20.48 7.92 -18.43
C GLN A 34 18.98 8.18 -18.63
N GLU A 35 18.36 7.41 -19.49
CA GLU A 35 16.90 7.39 -19.53
C GLU A 35 16.46 7.13 -18.09
N PRO A 36 15.45 7.87 -17.59
CA PRO A 36 14.93 7.60 -16.28
C PRO A 36 14.62 6.11 -16.22
N GLN A 37 15.14 5.42 -15.23
CA GLN A 37 14.84 4.00 -15.00
C GLN A 37 13.33 3.87 -15.05
N GLN A 38 12.81 3.08 -15.98
CA GLN A 38 11.38 2.87 -16.11
C GLN A 38 10.97 2.05 -14.89
N THR A 39 10.30 2.68 -13.95
CA THR A 39 9.79 2.04 -12.74
C THR A 39 8.55 1.21 -13.06
N LYS A 40 8.35 0.11 -12.34
CA LYS A 40 7.22 -0.80 -12.53
C LYS A 40 5.90 -0.15 -12.09
N HIS A 41 5.95 0.66 -11.04
CA HIS A 41 4.78 1.31 -10.44
C HIS A 41 4.65 2.79 -10.82
N PRO A 42 3.44 3.36 -10.71
CA PRO A 42 3.25 4.81 -10.80
C PRO A 42 4.15 5.54 -9.79
N LYS A 43 4.74 6.66 -10.20
CA LYS A 43 5.73 7.37 -9.37
C LYS A 43 5.21 7.79 -8.01
N PHE A 44 3.93 8.12 -7.91
CA PHE A 44 3.31 8.54 -6.65
C PHE A 44 3.21 7.40 -5.62
N ALA A 45 3.32 6.12 -6.04
CA ALA A 45 3.15 4.97 -5.15
C ALA A 45 4.38 4.71 -4.24
N TYR A 46 5.55 5.26 -4.58
CA TYR A 46 6.78 4.88 -3.87
C TYR A 46 6.90 5.45 -2.47
N ASP A 47 6.49 6.68 -2.25
CA ASP A 47 6.50 7.36 -0.95
C ASP A 47 5.10 7.49 -0.32
N ALA A 48 4.08 6.98 -1.00
CA ALA A 48 2.69 7.12 -0.61
C ALA A 48 2.31 6.36 0.67
N THR A 49 1.29 6.90 1.32
CA THR A 49 0.48 6.24 2.35
C THR A 49 -0.96 6.15 1.85
N ILE A 50 -1.57 4.97 2.02
CA ILE A 50 -2.95 4.70 1.63
C ILE A 50 -3.88 4.85 2.84
N TYR A 51 -5.06 5.45 2.62
CA TYR A 51 -6.13 5.57 3.61
C TYR A 51 -7.36 4.84 3.09
N GLU A 52 -7.82 3.84 3.81
CA GLU A 52 -9.06 3.12 3.54
C GLU A 52 -10.24 3.92 4.09
N LEU A 53 -11.06 4.45 3.16
CA LEU A 53 -12.18 5.32 3.47
C LEU A 53 -13.49 4.54 3.49
N ASN A 54 -14.07 4.40 4.67
CA ASN A 54 -15.42 3.87 4.87
C ASN A 54 -16.43 5.03 4.83
N THR A 55 -17.05 5.26 3.68
CA THR A 55 -18.00 6.37 3.48
C THR A 55 -19.15 6.34 4.47
N ARG A 56 -19.71 5.14 4.74
CA ARG A 56 -20.85 4.98 5.68
C ARG A 56 -20.50 5.42 7.10
N GLN A 57 -19.27 5.14 7.56
CA GLN A 57 -18.90 5.23 8.98
C GLN A 57 -18.02 6.44 9.33
N LEU A 58 -17.43 7.11 8.33
CA LEU A 58 -16.48 8.20 8.56
C LEU A 58 -17.14 9.42 9.25
N THR A 59 -18.40 9.72 8.90
CA THR A 59 -19.12 10.88 9.41
C THR A 59 -20.54 10.48 9.85
N PRO A 60 -21.20 11.27 10.71
CA PRO A 60 -22.59 11.04 11.07
C PRO A 60 -23.53 10.96 9.86
N GLU A 61 -23.27 11.76 8.82
CA GLU A 61 -24.06 11.78 7.58
C GLU A 61 -23.80 10.54 6.73
N GLY A 62 -22.55 10.04 6.68
CA GLY A 62 -22.13 8.87 5.90
C GLY A 62 -22.25 9.09 4.38
N THR A 63 -21.96 10.30 3.90
CA THR A 63 -22.12 10.69 2.49
C THR A 63 -20.83 11.15 1.84
N PHE A 64 -20.78 11.15 0.50
CA PHE A 64 -19.63 11.66 -0.27
C PHE A 64 -19.32 13.12 0.07
N ARG A 65 -20.37 13.98 0.24
CA ARG A 65 -20.19 15.39 0.61
C ARG A 65 -19.58 15.57 1.98
N ALA A 66 -19.98 14.76 2.94
CA ALA A 66 -19.40 14.79 4.27
C ALA A 66 -17.96 14.26 4.28
N ALA A 67 -17.68 13.20 3.53
CA ALA A 67 -16.33 12.68 3.36
C ALA A 67 -15.39 13.67 2.62
N GLU A 68 -15.89 14.41 1.62
CA GLU A 68 -15.15 15.49 0.94
C GLU A 68 -14.60 16.52 1.91
N ALA A 69 -15.38 16.87 2.95
CA ALA A 69 -14.95 17.85 3.97
C ALA A 69 -13.77 17.36 4.84
N GLU A 70 -13.53 16.05 4.90
CA GLU A 70 -12.39 15.46 5.63
C GLU A 70 -11.10 15.38 4.80
N LEU A 71 -11.18 15.42 3.46
CA LEU A 71 -10.02 15.30 2.57
C LEU A 71 -8.87 16.28 2.89
N PRO A 72 -9.12 17.59 3.18
CA PRO A 72 -8.04 18.49 3.54
C PRO A 72 -7.27 18.05 4.79
N LYS A 73 -7.95 17.48 5.79
CA LYS A 73 -7.32 16.98 7.02
C LYS A 73 -6.49 15.71 6.77
N LEU A 74 -6.98 14.81 5.90
CA LEU A 74 -6.24 13.62 5.48
C LEU A 74 -4.98 14.01 4.68
N LYS A 75 -5.09 15.01 3.80
CA LYS A 75 -3.91 15.52 3.07
C LYS A 75 -2.91 16.20 3.99
N GLU A 76 -3.36 17.00 4.97
CA GLU A 76 -2.49 17.60 5.99
C GLU A 76 -1.77 16.54 6.83
N MET A 77 -2.42 15.41 7.07
CA MET A 77 -1.81 14.25 7.73
C MET A 77 -0.78 13.51 6.86
N GLY A 78 -0.73 13.79 5.54
CA GLY A 78 0.22 13.20 4.60
C GLY A 78 -0.31 11.99 3.83
N VAL A 79 -1.63 11.80 3.76
CA VAL A 79 -2.26 10.75 2.94
C VAL A 79 -2.15 11.10 1.46
N ASP A 80 -1.81 10.12 0.63
CA ASP A 80 -1.64 10.29 -0.83
C ASP A 80 -2.65 9.52 -1.64
N ILE A 81 -3.09 8.36 -1.17
CA ILE A 81 -4.06 7.49 -1.85
C ILE A 81 -5.26 7.28 -0.94
N ILE A 82 -6.45 7.56 -1.45
CA ILE A 82 -7.72 7.16 -0.84
C ILE A 82 -8.18 5.87 -1.51
N TRP A 83 -8.25 4.79 -0.75
CA TRP A 83 -8.99 3.60 -1.13
C TRP A 83 -10.40 3.75 -0.58
N ILE A 84 -11.37 4.05 -1.45
CA ILE A 84 -12.77 4.13 -1.07
C ILE A 84 -13.42 2.74 -1.12
N MET A 85 -14.04 2.31 -0.01
CA MET A 85 -14.81 1.06 0.07
C MET A 85 -15.93 1.04 -0.96
N PRO A 86 -16.52 -0.15 -1.29
CA PRO A 86 -17.51 -0.24 -2.36
C PRO A 86 -18.63 0.77 -2.20
N LEU A 87 -18.92 1.48 -3.28
CA LEU A 87 -19.87 2.59 -3.30
C LEU A 87 -21.08 2.36 -4.21
N GLN A 88 -21.20 1.16 -4.76
CA GLN A 88 -22.30 0.73 -5.62
C GLN A 88 -23.55 0.39 -4.79
N PRO A 89 -24.76 0.34 -5.42
CA PRO A 89 -25.98 -0.06 -4.75
C PRO A 89 -25.91 -1.49 -4.17
N ILE A 90 -26.45 -1.65 -2.97
CA ILE A 90 -26.38 -2.89 -2.21
C ILE A 90 -27.65 -3.72 -2.40
N GLY A 91 -27.50 -5.04 -2.58
CA GLY A 91 -28.58 -6.01 -2.72
C GLY A 91 -29.59 -5.97 -1.57
N LYS A 92 -30.83 -6.32 -1.88
CA LYS A 92 -31.95 -6.40 -0.91
C LYS A 92 -32.37 -7.84 -0.62
N LEU A 93 -32.17 -8.72 -1.59
CA LEU A 93 -32.47 -10.13 -1.42
C LEU A 93 -31.40 -10.76 -0.52
N THR A 94 -31.83 -11.47 0.53
CA THR A 94 -30.94 -12.08 1.54
C THR A 94 -30.01 -11.11 2.27
N ARG A 95 -30.35 -9.81 2.28
CA ARG A 95 -29.59 -8.75 2.93
C ARG A 95 -29.36 -9.05 4.41
N LYS A 96 -28.12 -8.91 4.87
CA LYS A 96 -27.73 -8.96 6.29
C LYS A 96 -27.90 -7.56 6.92
N GLY A 97 -28.43 -7.48 8.12
CA GLY A 97 -28.72 -6.21 8.80
C GLY A 97 -29.73 -5.31 8.06
N THR A 98 -29.75 -4.03 8.38
CA THR A 98 -30.68 -3.07 7.74
C THR A 98 -30.12 -2.47 6.45
N LEU A 99 -28.80 -2.21 6.39
CA LEU A 99 -28.16 -1.56 5.24
C LEU A 99 -27.42 -2.53 4.31
N GLY A 100 -27.09 -3.72 4.80
CA GLY A 100 -26.40 -4.76 4.03
C GLY A 100 -24.89 -4.58 3.90
N SER A 101 -24.27 -5.58 3.28
CA SER A 101 -22.85 -5.59 2.98
C SER A 101 -22.52 -4.66 1.82
N TYR A 102 -21.48 -3.84 1.95
CA TYR A 102 -20.89 -3.04 0.86
C TYR A 102 -20.52 -3.92 -0.36
N TYR A 103 -20.18 -5.17 -0.11
CA TYR A 103 -19.70 -6.14 -1.11
C TYR A 103 -20.84 -6.89 -1.82
N SER A 104 -22.11 -6.70 -1.44
CA SER A 104 -23.27 -7.27 -2.13
C SER A 104 -23.77 -6.32 -3.24
N ILE A 105 -23.05 -6.27 -4.36
CA ILE A 105 -23.23 -5.28 -5.44
C ILE A 105 -24.38 -5.64 -6.36
N VAL A 106 -25.33 -4.72 -6.56
CA VAL A 106 -26.45 -4.86 -7.51
C VAL A 106 -26.08 -4.44 -8.92
N ASP A 107 -25.41 -3.28 -9.05
CA ASP A 107 -25.03 -2.67 -10.31
C ASP A 107 -23.65 -2.05 -10.21
N TYR A 108 -22.75 -2.43 -11.11
CA TYR A 108 -21.35 -1.99 -11.08
C TYR A 108 -21.12 -0.55 -11.51
N CYS A 109 -22.05 0.04 -12.24
CA CYS A 109 -21.91 1.39 -12.82
C CYS A 109 -22.79 2.45 -12.14
N GLU A 110 -23.53 2.07 -11.10
CA GLU A 110 -24.40 2.95 -10.35
C GLU A 110 -23.83 3.32 -8.97
N PHE A 111 -24.36 4.38 -8.39
CA PHE A 111 -23.93 4.90 -7.08
C PHE A 111 -24.97 4.56 -6.03
N ASN A 112 -24.50 4.13 -4.84
CA ASN A 112 -25.40 3.86 -3.71
C ASN A 112 -26.05 5.17 -3.25
N PRO A 113 -27.39 5.27 -3.32
CA PRO A 113 -28.11 6.48 -2.90
C PRO A 113 -27.96 6.81 -1.41
N GLU A 114 -27.49 5.85 -0.59
CA GLU A 114 -27.12 6.08 0.81
C GLU A 114 -25.96 7.07 0.92
N PHE A 115 -25.00 7.03 -0.01
CA PHE A 115 -23.80 7.87 0.02
C PHE A 115 -23.97 9.18 -0.75
N GLY A 116 -24.93 9.28 -1.64
CA GLY A 116 -25.21 10.46 -2.46
C GLY A 116 -25.41 10.13 -3.94
N THR A 117 -25.26 11.13 -4.77
CA THR A 117 -25.40 11.01 -6.24
C THR A 117 -24.04 10.86 -6.92
N ARG A 118 -24.06 10.53 -8.22
CA ARG A 118 -22.87 10.58 -9.08
C ARG A 118 -22.18 11.95 -9.01
N GLU A 119 -22.94 13.04 -9.08
CA GLU A 119 -22.41 14.40 -8.98
C GLU A 119 -21.71 14.66 -7.63
N ASP A 120 -22.24 14.13 -6.51
CA ASP A 120 -21.60 14.24 -5.22
C ASP A 120 -20.26 13.50 -5.16
N PHE A 121 -20.18 12.32 -5.78
CA PHE A 121 -18.91 11.58 -5.90
C PHE A 121 -17.91 12.29 -6.82
N GLU A 122 -18.34 12.79 -7.97
CA GLU A 122 -17.48 13.56 -8.90
C GLU A 122 -16.90 14.81 -8.21
N HIS A 123 -17.65 15.46 -7.33
CA HIS A 123 -17.14 16.56 -6.50
C HIS A 123 -16.08 16.08 -5.51
N PHE A 124 -16.33 14.97 -4.81
CA PHE A 124 -15.37 14.35 -3.91
C PHE A 124 -14.06 14.01 -4.64
N LEU A 125 -14.17 13.35 -5.81
CA LEU A 125 -13.02 12.97 -6.65
C LEU A 125 -12.23 14.20 -7.11
N ALA A 126 -12.93 15.22 -7.62
CA ALA A 126 -12.30 16.46 -8.05
C ALA A 126 -11.57 17.16 -6.89
N LYS A 127 -12.14 17.13 -5.68
CA LYS A 127 -11.49 17.69 -4.49
C LYS A 127 -10.27 16.89 -4.06
N ALA A 128 -10.31 15.57 -4.13
CA ALA A 128 -9.14 14.72 -3.86
C ALA A 128 -8.01 15.04 -4.86
N HIS A 129 -8.32 15.12 -6.16
CA HIS A 129 -7.36 15.48 -7.21
C HIS A 129 -6.80 16.91 -7.04
N GLU A 130 -7.64 17.89 -6.68
CA GLU A 130 -7.20 19.27 -6.36
C GLU A 130 -6.14 19.27 -5.25
N LEU A 131 -6.30 18.42 -4.26
CA LEU A 131 -5.36 18.25 -3.15
C LEU A 131 -4.13 17.40 -3.51
N GLY A 132 -4.06 16.89 -4.75
CA GLY A 132 -2.98 16.01 -5.21
C GLY A 132 -3.05 14.59 -4.66
N MET A 133 -4.23 14.16 -4.21
CA MET A 133 -4.49 12.79 -3.75
C MET A 133 -4.99 11.94 -4.92
N LYS A 134 -4.77 10.62 -4.83
CA LYS A 134 -5.28 9.61 -5.74
C LYS A 134 -6.47 8.89 -5.11
N VAL A 135 -7.41 8.44 -5.92
CA VAL A 135 -8.60 7.70 -5.45
C VAL A 135 -8.68 6.37 -6.18
N ILE A 136 -8.57 5.27 -5.45
CA ILE A 136 -8.83 3.92 -5.97
C ILE A 136 -10.13 3.38 -5.39
N LEU A 137 -10.88 2.65 -6.23
CA LEU A 137 -12.17 2.08 -5.87
C LEU A 137 -12.01 0.61 -5.45
N ASP A 138 -12.71 0.23 -4.38
CA ASP A 138 -12.85 -1.17 -4.01
C ASP A 138 -13.71 -1.91 -5.04
N TRP A 139 -13.14 -2.91 -5.70
CA TRP A 139 -13.73 -3.60 -6.84
C TRP A 139 -14.07 -5.05 -6.53
N VAL A 140 -15.35 -5.35 -6.48
CA VAL A 140 -15.87 -6.67 -6.11
C VAL A 140 -16.10 -7.50 -7.37
N ALA A 141 -15.06 -8.16 -7.86
CA ALA A 141 -15.13 -8.90 -9.13
C ALA A 141 -15.57 -10.37 -8.97
N ASN A 142 -15.51 -10.94 -7.76
CA ASN A 142 -15.78 -12.35 -7.56
C ASN A 142 -17.28 -12.71 -7.55
N HIS A 143 -18.16 -11.77 -7.19
CA HIS A 143 -19.57 -12.03 -6.95
C HIS A 143 -20.43 -10.77 -7.12
N THR A 144 -21.75 -10.96 -7.23
CA THR A 144 -22.76 -9.90 -7.17
C THR A 144 -23.76 -10.15 -6.06
N ALA A 145 -24.65 -9.18 -5.79
CA ALA A 145 -25.87 -9.44 -5.05
C ALA A 145 -26.77 -10.46 -5.80
N PRO A 146 -27.58 -11.28 -5.09
CA PRO A 146 -28.49 -12.24 -5.74
C PRO A 146 -29.63 -11.59 -6.55
N ASP A 147 -29.92 -10.30 -6.30
CA ASP A 147 -30.89 -9.48 -7.01
C ASP A 147 -30.25 -8.52 -8.04
N SER A 148 -28.96 -8.71 -8.37
CA SER A 148 -28.33 -8.04 -9.50
C SER A 148 -28.98 -8.45 -10.83
N GLU A 149 -29.14 -7.50 -11.76
CA GLU A 149 -29.63 -7.80 -13.11
C GLU A 149 -28.75 -8.79 -13.86
N TRP A 150 -27.46 -8.87 -13.53
CA TRP A 150 -26.53 -9.84 -14.11
C TRP A 150 -26.95 -11.29 -13.87
N THR A 151 -27.75 -11.56 -12.82
CA THR A 151 -28.28 -12.90 -12.53
C THR A 151 -29.28 -13.42 -13.57
N GLN A 152 -29.82 -12.51 -14.41
CA GLN A 152 -30.73 -12.83 -15.53
C GLN A 152 -29.98 -13.32 -16.77
N ASN A 153 -28.68 -13.06 -16.86
CA ASN A 153 -27.86 -13.47 -18.00
C ASN A 153 -27.46 -14.95 -17.87
N ALA A 154 -27.75 -15.72 -18.89
CA ALA A 154 -27.52 -17.15 -18.88
C ALA A 154 -26.00 -17.46 -18.75
N GLY A 155 -25.63 -18.22 -17.73
CA GLY A 155 -24.26 -18.67 -17.52
C GLY A 155 -23.30 -17.63 -16.92
N TRP A 156 -23.76 -16.43 -16.57
CA TRP A 156 -22.91 -15.43 -15.91
C TRP A 156 -22.61 -15.74 -14.45
N HIS A 157 -23.48 -16.54 -13.80
CA HIS A 157 -23.27 -17.01 -12.44
C HIS A 157 -23.23 -18.53 -12.39
N TYR A 158 -22.45 -19.05 -11.46
CA TYR A 158 -22.54 -20.48 -11.14
C TYR A 158 -23.89 -20.80 -10.52
N ARG A 159 -24.46 -21.96 -10.89
CA ARG A 159 -25.70 -22.48 -10.36
C ARG A 159 -25.53 -23.94 -9.91
N ASP A 160 -26.25 -24.31 -8.86
CA ASP A 160 -26.31 -25.70 -8.41
C ASP A 160 -27.14 -26.60 -9.39
N GLU A 161 -27.21 -27.87 -9.09
CA GLU A 161 -27.98 -28.86 -9.88
C GLU A 161 -29.49 -28.57 -9.97
N ASN A 162 -30.03 -27.76 -9.04
CA ASN A 162 -31.43 -27.34 -9.01
C ASN A 162 -31.64 -25.98 -9.70
N GLY A 163 -30.59 -25.36 -10.21
CA GLY A 163 -30.63 -24.06 -10.88
C GLY A 163 -30.58 -22.86 -9.93
N ASN A 164 -30.32 -23.05 -8.64
CA ASN A 164 -30.15 -21.95 -7.69
C ASN A 164 -28.78 -21.30 -7.86
N LEU A 165 -28.71 -19.99 -7.62
CA LEU A 165 -27.43 -19.25 -7.60
C LEU A 165 -26.52 -19.81 -6.51
N MET A 166 -25.27 -20.03 -6.83
CA MET A 166 -24.27 -20.51 -5.87
C MET A 166 -23.73 -19.36 -5.02
N VAL A 167 -23.71 -19.56 -3.72
CA VAL A 167 -23.00 -18.73 -2.76
C VAL A 167 -21.54 -19.21 -2.63
N GLN A 168 -20.68 -18.38 -2.05
CA GLN A 168 -19.32 -18.76 -1.69
C GLN A 168 -19.16 -18.66 -0.17
N TYR A 169 -18.52 -19.63 0.44
CA TYR A 169 -18.40 -19.74 1.89
C TYR A 169 -19.77 -19.64 2.60
N ASP A 170 -19.87 -18.84 3.65
CA ASP A 170 -21.11 -18.51 4.38
C ASP A 170 -21.73 -17.17 3.97
N TRP A 171 -21.29 -16.61 2.81
CA TRP A 171 -21.76 -15.31 2.30
C TRP A 171 -23.10 -15.46 1.57
N THR A 172 -24.17 -15.61 2.35
CA THR A 172 -25.52 -15.89 1.83
C THR A 172 -26.18 -14.74 1.07
N ASP A 173 -25.60 -13.56 1.12
CA ASP A 173 -26.04 -12.31 0.48
C ASP A 173 -25.33 -12.02 -0.83
N ILE A 174 -24.58 -13.01 -1.38
CA ILE A 174 -23.88 -12.89 -2.67
C ILE A 174 -24.15 -14.08 -3.59
N SER A 175 -23.82 -13.93 -4.85
CA SER A 175 -23.88 -14.96 -5.89
C SER A 175 -22.60 -14.98 -6.71
N LYS A 176 -21.92 -16.14 -6.78
CA LYS A 176 -20.60 -16.29 -7.42
C LYS A 176 -20.69 -16.14 -8.93
N LEU A 177 -19.85 -15.28 -9.50
CA LEU A 177 -19.69 -15.06 -10.93
C LEU A 177 -18.94 -16.21 -11.61
N ASN A 178 -19.31 -16.49 -12.86
CA ASN A 178 -18.73 -17.57 -13.66
C ASN A 178 -17.74 -17.00 -14.69
N TYR A 179 -16.46 -17.06 -14.38
CA TYR A 179 -15.37 -16.59 -15.26
C TYR A 179 -15.05 -17.52 -16.45
N GLU A 180 -15.75 -18.66 -16.59
CA GLU A 180 -15.72 -19.44 -17.83
C GLU A 180 -16.55 -18.78 -18.94
N ASN A 181 -17.42 -17.80 -18.61
CA ASN A 181 -18.28 -17.10 -19.53
C ASN A 181 -17.60 -15.82 -20.05
N GLU A 182 -17.27 -15.80 -21.34
CA GLU A 182 -16.57 -14.67 -21.98
C GLU A 182 -17.42 -13.37 -22.04
N ASP A 183 -18.75 -13.47 -22.18
CA ASP A 183 -19.62 -12.29 -22.18
C ASP A 183 -19.65 -11.63 -20.79
N MET A 184 -19.63 -12.44 -19.73
CA MET A 184 -19.50 -11.93 -18.36
C MET A 184 -18.15 -11.26 -18.13
N ARG A 185 -17.04 -11.88 -18.57
CA ARG A 185 -15.69 -11.27 -18.51
C ARG A 185 -15.64 -9.94 -19.24
N ALA A 186 -16.24 -9.86 -20.43
CA ALA A 186 -16.30 -8.62 -21.20
C ALA A 186 -17.10 -7.53 -20.47
N ALA A 187 -18.26 -7.87 -19.90
CA ALA A 187 -19.08 -6.94 -19.12
C ALA A 187 -18.37 -6.44 -17.85
N MET A 188 -17.60 -7.31 -17.19
CA MET A 188 -16.79 -6.90 -16.03
C MET A 188 -15.71 -5.90 -16.42
N LYS A 189 -15.02 -6.11 -17.54
CA LYS A 189 -14.04 -5.16 -18.06
C LYS A 189 -14.69 -3.84 -18.48
N GLU A 190 -15.84 -3.89 -19.13
CA GLU A 190 -16.60 -2.68 -19.52
C GLU A 190 -16.99 -1.85 -18.30
N ALA A 191 -17.42 -2.50 -17.21
CA ALA A 191 -17.71 -1.81 -15.97
C ALA A 191 -16.46 -1.17 -15.34
N MET A 192 -15.29 -1.82 -15.42
CA MET A 192 -14.02 -1.23 -14.95
C MET A 192 -13.63 -0.01 -15.82
N HIS A 193 -13.82 -0.10 -17.14
CA HIS A 193 -13.61 1.03 -18.06
C HIS A 193 -14.52 2.22 -17.72
N PHE A 194 -15.79 2.00 -17.38
CA PHE A 194 -16.68 3.08 -16.95
C PHE A 194 -16.06 3.90 -15.80
N TRP A 195 -15.50 3.26 -14.78
CA TRP A 195 -14.90 3.96 -13.65
C TRP A 195 -13.60 4.69 -14.01
N MET A 196 -12.79 4.10 -14.88
CA MET A 196 -11.52 4.70 -15.30
C MET A 196 -11.72 5.81 -16.36
N ASP A 197 -12.53 5.54 -17.39
CA ASP A 197 -12.63 6.41 -18.57
C ASP A 197 -13.66 7.54 -18.37
N GLU A 198 -14.82 7.25 -17.73
CA GLU A 198 -15.90 8.21 -17.57
C GLU A 198 -15.89 8.93 -16.22
N ILE A 199 -15.61 8.21 -15.14
CA ILE A 199 -15.57 8.78 -13.78
C ILE A 199 -14.19 9.37 -13.49
N GLY A 200 -13.12 8.69 -13.91
CA GLY A 200 -11.76 9.19 -13.81
C GLY A 200 -11.09 8.90 -12.47
N ILE A 201 -11.37 7.74 -11.85
CA ILE A 201 -10.63 7.24 -10.68
C ILE A 201 -9.20 6.85 -11.08
N ASP A 202 -8.33 6.63 -10.10
CA ASP A 202 -6.90 6.38 -10.33
C ASP A 202 -6.52 4.88 -10.23
N GLY A 203 -7.49 3.98 -10.03
CA GLY A 203 -7.24 2.55 -9.97
C GLY A 203 -8.21 1.77 -9.09
N PHE A 204 -7.79 0.56 -8.68
CA PHE A 204 -8.65 -0.39 -7.97
C PHE A 204 -7.95 -1.08 -6.82
N ARG A 205 -8.66 -1.33 -5.73
CA ARG A 205 -8.42 -2.43 -4.81
C ARG A 205 -9.37 -3.55 -5.16
N CYS A 206 -8.87 -4.73 -5.45
CA CYS A 206 -9.70 -5.85 -5.91
C CYS A 206 -9.96 -6.82 -4.76
N ASP A 207 -11.24 -6.92 -4.40
CA ASP A 207 -11.79 -7.79 -3.36
C ASP A 207 -11.55 -9.27 -3.71
N VAL A 208 -11.07 -10.07 -2.74
CA VAL A 208 -10.73 -11.50 -2.87
C VAL A 208 -10.08 -11.85 -4.22
N ALA A 209 -9.06 -11.07 -4.60
CA ALA A 209 -8.47 -11.14 -5.94
C ALA A 209 -7.96 -12.53 -6.32
N GLY A 210 -7.52 -13.33 -5.35
CA GLY A 210 -7.09 -14.71 -5.55
C GLY A 210 -8.20 -15.69 -5.93
N GLU A 211 -9.47 -15.34 -5.74
CA GLU A 211 -10.64 -16.15 -6.12
C GLU A 211 -11.07 -15.90 -7.58
N VAL A 212 -10.59 -14.85 -8.21
CA VAL A 212 -10.80 -14.51 -9.63
C VAL A 212 -9.61 -15.02 -10.44
N PRO A 213 -9.82 -15.60 -11.64
CA PRO A 213 -8.73 -16.13 -12.45
C PRO A 213 -7.66 -15.07 -12.78
N THR A 214 -6.39 -15.40 -12.60
CA THR A 214 -5.26 -14.49 -12.85
C THR A 214 -5.18 -14.05 -14.31
N ASP A 215 -5.55 -14.90 -15.26
CA ASP A 215 -5.60 -14.54 -16.69
C ASP A 215 -6.61 -13.42 -16.98
N PHE A 216 -7.76 -13.40 -16.27
CA PHE A 216 -8.70 -12.28 -16.36
C PHE A 216 -8.06 -10.98 -15.86
N TRP A 217 -7.40 -11.01 -14.70
CA TRP A 217 -6.72 -9.83 -14.17
C TRP A 217 -5.64 -9.31 -15.10
N ASN A 218 -4.81 -10.21 -15.63
CA ASN A 218 -3.74 -9.84 -16.56
C ASN A 218 -4.30 -9.18 -17.82
N ASP A 219 -5.40 -9.69 -18.38
CA ASP A 219 -6.08 -9.13 -19.55
C ASP A 219 -6.70 -7.75 -19.22
N ALA A 220 -7.52 -7.68 -18.18
CA ALA A 220 -8.23 -6.45 -17.80
C ALA A 220 -7.26 -5.31 -17.43
N MET A 221 -6.26 -5.58 -16.58
CA MET A 221 -5.31 -4.56 -16.15
C MET A 221 -4.36 -4.13 -17.27
N SER A 222 -3.99 -5.06 -18.18
CA SER A 222 -3.21 -4.73 -19.36
C SER A 222 -3.97 -3.81 -20.32
N GLU A 223 -5.27 -4.06 -20.53
CA GLU A 223 -6.14 -3.23 -21.36
C GLU A 223 -6.28 -1.80 -20.77
N LEU A 224 -6.60 -1.69 -19.49
CA LEU A 224 -6.75 -0.41 -18.81
C LEU A 224 -5.44 0.41 -18.79
N ARG A 225 -4.29 -0.22 -18.57
CA ARG A 225 -2.99 0.47 -18.57
C ARG A 225 -2.58 1.03 -19.92
N GLN A 226 -3.18 0.61 -21.05
CA GLN A 226 -2.91 1.21 -22.35
C GLN A 226 -3.38 2.69 -22.41
N THR A 227 -4.47 3.02 -21.73
CA THR A 227 -5.04 4.38 -21.65
C THR A 227 -4.73 5.06 -20.33
N HIS A 228 -4.50 4.30 -19.26
CA HIS A 228 -4.23 4.78 -17.90
C HIS A 228 -2.91 4.21 -17.36
N PRO A 229 -1.74 4.60 -17.91
CA PRO A 229 -0.45 4.01 -17.55
C PRO A 229 -0.03 4.26 -16.09
N ASP A 230 -0.60 5.28 -15.45
CA ASP A 230 -0.37 5.60 -14.04
C ASP A 230 -1.45 5.01 -13.10
N MET A 231 -2.26 4.06 -13.57
CA MET A 231 -3.24 3.34 -12.75
C MET A 231 -2.54 2.55 -11.65
N PHE A 232 -3.06 2.62 -10.41
CA PHE A 232 -2.55 1.86 -9.26
C PHE A 232 -3.51 0.76 -8.86
N THR A 233 -2.99 -0.43 -8.56
CA THR A 233 -3.80 -1.62 -8.28
C THR A 233 -3.33 -2.36 -7.04
N LEU A 234 -4.29 -2.73 -6.17
CA LEU A 234 -4.10 -3.47 -4.94
C LEU A 234 -4.93 -4.77 -4.97
N ALA A 235 -4.27 -5.91 -4.83
CA ALA A 235 -4.93 -7.22 -4.69
C ALA A 235 -5.19 -7.56 -3.23
N GLU A 236 -6.41 -7.92 -2.88
CA GLU A 236 -6.66 -8.59 -1.61
C GLU A 236 -6.32 -10.08 -1.75
N ASP A 237 -5.08 -10.39 -1.59
CA ASP A 237 -4.54 -11.75 -1.52
C ASP A 237 -3.06 -11.68 -1.08
N GLU A 238 -2.58 -12.69 -0.37
CA GLU A 238 -1.16 -12.88 -0.06
C GLU A 238 -0.64 -14.21 -0.65
N ASP A 239 -1.45 -15.24 -0.66
CA ASP A 239 -1.03 -16.59 -1.09
C ASP A 239 -0.67 -16.64 -2.57
N LYS A 240 -1.38 -15.88 -3.41
CA LYS A 240 -1.13 -15.74 -4.85
C LYS A 240 -0.40 -14.45 -5.22
N ALA A 241 0.20 -13.74 -4.25
CA ALA A 241 0.83 -12.45 -4.49
C ALA A 241 1.88 -12.49 -5.60
N MET A 242 2.71 -13.54 -5.68
CA MET A 242 3.69 -13.71 -6.75
C MET A 242 3.03 -13.73 -8.14
N GLU A 243 1.98 -14.54 -8.30
CA GLU A 243 1.26 -14.68 -9.57
C GLU A 243 0.51 -13.41 -9.96
N LEU A 244 -0.17 -12.79 -9.00
CA LEU A 244 -0.98 -11.58 -9.21
C LEU A 244 -0.12 -10.35 -9.49
N CYS A 245 0.99 -10.17 -8.77
CA CYS A 245 1.88 -9.02 -8.92
C CYS A 245 2.88 -9.15 -10.08
N GLU A 246 2.99 -10.33 -10.72
CA GLU A 246 3.84 -10.48 -11.91
C GLU A 246 3.43 -9.48 -13.02
N SER A 247 2.13 -9.27 -13.23
CA SER A 247 1.62 -8.44 -14.33
C SER A 247 0.45 -7.52 -13.96
N ALA A 248 -0.51 -7.98 -13.15
CA ALA A 248 -1.78 -7.28 -12.94
C ALA A 248 -1.72 -6.25 -11.83
N PHE A 249 -1.09 -6.55 -10.70
CA PHE A 249 -1.18 -5.73 -9.49
C PHE A 249 0.15 -5.11 -9.09
N ASP A 250 0.07 -3.91 -8.52
CA ASP A 250 1.19 -3.19 -7.94
C ASP A 250 1.44 -3.60 -6.50
N MET A 251 0.38 -3.93 -5.78
CA MET A 251 0.36 -4.10 -4.34
C MET A 251 -0.48 -5.32 -3.95
N TYR A 252 -0.10 -5.96 -2.84
CA TYR A 252 -0.77 -7.11 -2.25
C TYR A 252 -0.92 -6.96 -0.73
N TYR A 253 -1.85 -7.70 -0.12
CA TYR A 253 -2.07 -7.69 1.32
C TYR A 253 -0.98 -8.42 2.10
N GLY A 254 -0.56 -7.85 3.22
CA GLY A 254 0.35 -8.48 4.18
C GLY A 254 -0.40 -9.15 5.33
N TRP A 255 -1.29 -10.10 5.05
CA TRP A 255 -2.13 -10.78 6.06
C TRP A 255 -1.30 -11.51 7.12
N THR A 256 -0.30 -12.27 6.69
CA THR A 256 0.60 -13.01 7.60
C THR A 256 1.33 -12.04 8.52
N LEU A 257 1.84 -10.92 7.98
CA LEU A 257 2.50 -9.89 8.79
C LEU A 257 1.52 -9.27 9.81
N HIS A 258 0.30 -8.95 9.39
CA HIS A 258 -0.75 -8.44 10.27
C HIS A 258 -1.02 -9.40 11.44
N HIS A 259 -1.17 -10.70 11.17
CA HIS A 259 -1.37 -11.71 12.21
C HIS A 259 -0.17 -11.82 13.14
N LEU A 260 1.08 -11.71 12.63
CA LEU A 260 2.29 -11.70 13.44
C LEU A 260 2.38 -10.46 14.34
N ILE A 261 2.02 -9.28 13.83
CA ILE A 261 1.91 -8.04 14.62
C ILE A 261 0.97 -8.24 15.82
N ASN A 262 -0.23 -8.77 15.56
CA ASN A 262 -1.18 -9.09 16.63
C ASN A 262 -0.60 -10.13 17.59
N GLY A 263 0.01 -11.20 17.08
CA GLY A 263 0.60 -12.27 17.87
C GLY A 263 1.75 -11.80 18.78
N VAL A 264 2.60 -10.89 18.31
CA VAL A 264 3.66 -10.27 19.14
C VAL A 264 3.04 -9.46 20.27
N ALA A 265 2.04 -8.61 19.98
CA ALA A 265 1.36 -7.83 21.02
C ALA A 265 0.61 -8.70 22.03
N GLN A 266 0.14 -9.85 21.62
CA GLN A 266 -0.56 -10.82 22.48
C GLN A 266 0.39 -11.78 23.21
N GLY A 267 1.68 -11.78 22.86
CA GLY A 267 2.69 -12.67 23.43
C GLY A 267 2.63 -14.11 22.90
N THR A 268 1.94 -14.35 21.78
CA THR A 268 1.87 -15.66 21.11
C THR A 268 2.93 -15.83 20.02
N ASN A 269 3.49 -14.72 19.54
CA ASN A 269 4.63 -14.68 18.62
C ASN A 269 5.78 -13.84 19.23
N SER A 270 6.94 -13.95 18.62
CA SER A 270 8.17 -13.28 19.02
C SER A 270 8.69 -12.32 17.95
N VAL A 271 9.62 -11.46 18.29
CA VAL A 271 10.36 -10.64 17.31
C VAL A 271 11.11 -11.51 16.29
N GLN A 272 11.55 -12.73 16.69
CA GLN A 272 12.19 -13.65 15.76
C GLN A 272 11.22 -14.15 14.68
N ASP A 273 9.93 -14.37 14.99
CA ASP A 273 8.93 -14.76 13.98
C ASP A 273 8.74 -13.68 12.92
N LEU A 274 8.85 -12.39 13.28
CA LEU A 274 8.84 -11.29 12.30
C LEU A 274 10.06 -11.37 11.38
N TRP A 275 11.26 -11.63 11.91
CA TRP A 275 12.45 -11.77 11.09
C TRP A 275 12.40 -12.98 10.16
N ASP A 276 11.86 -14.10 10.65
CA ASP A 276 11.67 -15.31 9.82
C ASP A 276 10.66 -15.08 8.71
N TYR A 277 9.60 -14.29 8.97
CA TYR A 277 8.67 -13.87 7.95
C TYR A 277 9.34 -13.04 6.85
N PHE A 278 10.11 -12.00 7.20
CA PHE A 278 10.79 -11.16 6.21
C PHE A 278 11.79 -11.97 5.37
N ALA A 279 12.58 -12.83 5.99
CA ALA A 279 13.51 -13.70 5.28
C ALA A 279 12.81 -14.65 4.30
N LYS A 280 11.58 -15.08 4.60
CA LYS A 280 10.77 -15.89 3.69
C LYS A 280 10.14 -15.02 2.59
N ALA A 281 9.57 -13.86 2.92
CA ALA A 281 8.93 -12.96 1.99
C ALA A 281 9.89 -12.52 0.88
N ASP A 282 11.15 -12.23 1.21
CA ASP A 282 12.22 -11.88 0.26
C ASP A 282 12.49 -12.97 -0.81
N THR A 283 11.92 -14.17 -0.66
CA THR A 283 12.11 -15.30 -1.60
C THR A 283 10.81 -15.76 -2.27
N THR A 284 9.67 -15.23 -1.87
CA THR A 284 8.34 -15.73 -2.29
C THR A 284 7.53 -14.72 -3.08
N VAL A 285 7.97 -13.47 -3.16
CA VAL A 285 7.30 -12.40 -3.92
C VAL A 285 8.36 -11.64 -4.71
N GLU A 286 8.01 -11.10 -5.86
CA GLU A 286 8.91 -10.29 -6.68
C GLU A 286 9.43 -9.07 -5.93
N ASP A 287 10.71 -8.73 -6.11
CA ASP A 287 11.39 -7.65 -5.40
C ASP A 287 10.74 -6.27 -5.56
N TYR A 288 9.89 -6.10 -6.58
CA TYR A 288 9.18 -4.85 -6.83
C TYR A 288 7.78 -4.80 -6.20
N ALA A 289 7.14 -5.94 -5.90
CA ALA A 289 5.77 -5.96 -5.40
C ALA A 289 5.63 -5.23 -4.05
N ILE A 290 4.64 -4.35 -3.96
CA ILE A 290 4.42 -3.54 -2.76
C ILE A 290 3.53 -4.32 -1.79
N ARG A 291 4.04 -4.64 -0.59
CA ARG A 291 3.21 -5.21 0.47
C ARG A 291 2.45 -4.11 1.20
N MET A 292 1.14 -4.31 1.41
CA MET A 292 0.34 -3.47 2.30
C MET A 292 0.64 -3.83 3.76
N ASN A 293 1.12 -2.85 4.52
CA ASN A 293 1.41 -3.00 5.94
C ASN A 293 0.30 -2.33 6.75
N PHE A 294 -0.38 -3.06 7.63
CA PHE A 294 -1.52 -2.52 8.37
C PHE A 294 -1.67 -3.14 9.76
N ILE A 295 -2.24 -2.39 10.68
CA ILE A 295 -2.64 -2.87 12.00
C ILE A 295 -4.17 -3.08 12.09
N SER A 296 -4.95 -2.50 11.19
CA SER A 296 -6.38 -2.69 11.06
C SER A 296 -6.85 -2.39 9.64
N ASN A 297 -8.03 -2.90 9.27
CA ASN A 297 -8.81 -2.60 8.08
C ASN A 297 -10.30 -2.78 8.43
N HIS A 298 -11.21 -2.66 7.44
CA HIS A 298 -12.65 -2.81 7.67
C HIS A 298 -13.04 -4.20 8.20
N ASP A 299 -12.37 -5.27 7.76
CA ASP A 299 -12.63 -6.63 8.23
C ASP A 299 -12.15 -6.84 9.66
N GLU A 300 -10.88 -6.52 9.92
CA GLU A 300 -10.29 -6.72 11.23
C GLU A 300 -11.01 -5.91 12.31
N ASN A 301 -11.34 -4.64 12.02
CA ASN A 301 -12.11 -3.81 12.95
C ASN A 301 -13.48 -4.41 13.25
N SER A 302 -14.23 -4.83 12.23
CA SER A 302 -15.61 -5.31 12.41
C SER A 302 -15.69 -6.72 13.00
N TRP A 303 -14.77 -7.63 12.59
CA TRP A 303 -14.90 -9.06 12.91
C TRP A 303 -13.94 -9.54 14.01
N SER A 304 -12.70 -9.00 14.03
CA SER A 304 -11.66 -9.46 14.98
C SER A 304 -11.51 -8.54 16.19
N GLY A 305 -11.96 -7.31 16.12
CA GLY A 305 -11.86 -6.28 17.14
C GLY A 305 -11.11 -5.05 16.67
N ASP A 306 -11.35 -3.92 17.33
CA ASP A 306 -10.52 -2.76 17.09
C ASP A 306 -9.05 -3.01 17.46
N GLU A 307 -8.13 -2.18 17.00
CA GLU A 307 -6.70 -2.37 17.23
C GLU A 307 -6.30 -2.29 18.71
N TYR A 308 -7.04 -1.57 19.54
CA TYR A 308 -6.76 -1.46 20.98
C TYR A 308 -7.15 -2.73 21.72
N GLU A 309 -8.25 -3.38 21.31
CA GLU A 309 -8.62 -4.72 21.81
C GLU A 309 -7.56 -5.76 21.42
N ARG A 310 -7.10 -5.75 20.18
CA ARG A 310 -6.18 -6.76 19.64
C ARG A 310 -4.75 -6.56 20.14
N LEU A 311 -4.26 -5.33 20.18
CA LEU A 311 -2.89 -4.98 20.59
C LEU A 311 -2.79 -4.66 22.10
N LYS A 312 -3.91 -4.63 22.82
CA LYS A 312 -4.06 -4.57 24.30
C LYS A 312 -3.65 -3.26 24.97
N SER A 313 -2.93 -2.35 24.32
CA SER A 313 -2.55 -1.08 24.95
C SER A 313 -2.35 0.02 23.89
N ASN A 314 -2.56 1.27 24.28
CA ASN A 314 -2.29 2.42 23.42
C ASN A 314 -0.83 2.49 22.98
N ALA A 315 0.10 2.14 23.87
CA ALA A 315 1.53 2.14 23.57
C ALA A 315 1.89 1.08 22.52
N ALA A 316 1.28 -0.11 22.57
CA ALA A 316 1.45 -1.15 21.56
C ALA A 316 0.85 -0.71 20.20
N VAL A 317 -0.31 -0.05 20.19
CA VAL A 317 -0.91 0.50 18.97
C VAL A 317 0.02 1.53 18.33
N GLU A 318 0.56 2.50 19.12
CA GLU A 318 1.51 3.48 18.61
C GLU A 318 2.80 2.81 18.07
N ALA A 319 3.37 1.85 18.79
CA ALA A 319 4.59 1.15 18.38
C ALA A 319 4.40 0.30 17.12
N MET A 320 3.30 -0.45 17.02
CA MET A 320 2.99 -1.26 15.85
C MET A 320 2.59 -0.41 14.65
N THR A 321 1.94 0.74 14.87
CA THR A 321 1.76 1.75 13.83
C THR A 321 3.12 2.22 13.29
N ALA A 322 4.04 2.65 14.17
CA ALA A 322 5.38 3.06 13.76
C ALA A 322 6.13 1.93 13.01
N PHE A 323 5.97 0.69 13.45
CA PHE A 323 6.55 -0.49 12.81
C PHE A 323 6.10 -0.63 11.35
N THR A 324 4.82 -0.41 11.02
CA THR A 324 4.33 -0.53 9.63
C THR A 324 4.98 0.47 8.68
N TYR A 325 5.52 1.58 9.17
CA TYR A 325 6.18 2.62 8.37
C TYR A 325 7.67 2.38 8.11
N ILE A 326 8.36 1.72 9.05
CA ILE A 326 9.82 1.52 8.94
C ILE A 326 10.22 0.28 8.13
N ILE A 327 9.32 -0.69 7.99
CA ILE A 327 9.53 -1.92 7.22
C ILE A 327 9.24 -1.70 5.71
N PRO A 328 9.77 -2.55 4.80
CA PRO A 328 9.44 -2.50 3.38
C PRO A 328 7.94 -2.67 3.11
N GLY A 329 7.39 -1.87 2.19
CA GLY A 329 5.98 -1.89 1.80
C GLY A 329 5.34 -0.50 1.87
N MET A 330 4.00 -0.45 1.85
CA MET A 330 3.21 0.78 1.95
C MET A 330 2.27 0.67 3.16
N PRO A 331 2.28 1.66 4.09
CA PRO A 331 1.38 1.63 5.23
C PRO A 331 -0.06 1.97 4.83
N LEU A 332 -1.01 1.29 5.47
CA LEU A 332 -2.45 1.57 5.41
C LEU A 332 -2.91 2.19 6.72
N ILE A 333 -3.76 3.20 6.61
CA ILE A 333 -4.54 3.78 7.71
C ILE A 333 -6.02 3.47 7.43
N TYR A 334 -6.72 2.82 8.34
CA TYR A 334 -8.16 2.60 8.25
C TYR A 334 -8.93 3.75 8.88
N THR A 335 -10.10 4.07 8.34
CA THR A 335 -11.06 5.08 8.83
C THR A 335 -11.23 5.02 10.34
N GLY A 336 -10.93 6.15 11.01
CA GLY A 336 -11.07 6.31 12.45
C GLY A 336 -9.79 6.11 13.25
N GLN A 337 -8.77 5.45 12.71
CA GLN A 337 -7.49 5.27 13.41
C GLN A 337 -6.83 6.61 13.75
N GLU A 338 -6.97 7.61 12.87
CA GLU A 338 -6.45 8.96 13.08
C GLU A 338 -7.15 9.72 14.20
N TYR A 339 -8.33 9.26 14.60
CA TYR A 339 -9.11 9.79 15.72
C TYR A 339 -9.02 8.94 16.99
N GLY A 340 -8.28 7.81 16.94
CA GLY A 340 -8.19 6.86 18.03
C GLY A 340 -9.51 6.15 18.30
N ASN A 341 -10.21 5.74 17.25
CA ASN A 341 -11.46 5.01 17.36
C ASN A 341 -11.26 3.73 18.17
N HIS A 342 -12.07 3.54 19.21
CA HIS A 342 -11.96 2.45 20.18
C HIS A 342 -13.14 1.48 20.13
N HIS A 343 -13.85 1.38 19.01
CA HIS A 343 -14.93 0.40 18.91
C HIS A 343 -14.98 -0.28 17.55
N ARG A 344 -15.62 -1.44 17.54
CA ARG A 344 -15.92 -2.20 16.33
C ARG A 344 -17.06 -1.55 15.60
N LEU A 345 -16.84 -1.14 14.36
CA LEU A 345 -17.86 -0.54 13.53
C LEU A 345 -18.85 -1.61 13.05
N GLU A 346 -20.14 -1.29 13.16
CA GLU A 346 -21.24 -2.16 12.74
C GLU A 346 -21.27 -2.29 11.21
N PHE A 347 -20.84 -3.46 10.69
CA PHE A 347 -20.61 -3.65 9.26
C PHE A 347 -21.87 -3.51 8.40
N PHE A 348 -23.01 -3.98 8.89
CA PHE A 348 -24.29 -4.00 8.15
C PHE A 348 -25.24 -2.87 8.51
N GLU A 349 -24.82 -1.96 9.37
CA GLU A 349 -25.64 -0.88 9.92
C GLU A 349 -24.96 0.47 9.74
N LYS A 350 -25.71 1.56 9.96
CA LYS A 350 -25.13 2.89 10.15
C LYS A 350 -24.56 2.99 11.56
N ASP A 351 -23.29 3.18 11.61
CA ASP A 351 -22.53 3.50 12.82
C ASP A 351 -21.69 4.76 12.53
N CYS A 352 -20.78 5.14 13.40
CA CYS A 352 -19.86 6.23 13.15
C CYS A 352 -18.61 6.03 14.01
N ILE A 353 -17.46 6.38 13.48
CA ILE A 353 -16.22 6.41 14.25
C ILE A 353 -16.35 7.33 15.46
N ASP A 354 -15.70 6.95 16.56
CA ASP A 354 -15.43 7.87 17.66
C ASP A 354 -14.41 8.92 17.18
N ARG A 355 -14.63 10.17 17.55
CA ARG A 355 -13.74 11.26 17.17
C ARG A 355 -13.14 11.93 18.41
N ASP A 356 -11.86 11.70 18.63
CA ASP A 356 -11.06 12.47 19.58
C ASP A 356 -10.03 13.33 18.85
N ASP A 357 -10.35 14.60 18.66
CA ASP A 357 -9.43 15.56 18.01
C ASP A 357 -8.14 15.81 18.83
N ASN A 358 -8.11 15.38 20.11
CA ASN A 358 -6.95 15.50 20.98
C ASN A 358 -6.17 14.17 21.11
N CYS A 359 -6.57 13.13 20.38
CA CYS A 359 -5.85 11.85 20.40
C CYS A 359 -4.41 12.01 19.89
N ARG A 360 -3.55 11.07 20.28
CA ARG A 360 -2.14 11.07 19.85
C ARG A 360 -1.92 10.50 18.45
N MET A 361 -2.92 9.82 17.87
CA MET A 361 -2.73 9.06 16.63
C MET A 361 -2.58 9.96 15.41
N ARG A 362 -3.38 11.03 15.27
CA ARG A 362 -3.23 11.95 14.13
C ARG A 362 -1.85 12.62 14.08
N PRO A 363 -1.32 13.23 15.18
CA PRO A 363 0.05 13.74 15.20
C PRO A 363 1.10 12.65 14.91
N LEU A 364 0.89 11.43 15.39
CA LEU A 364 1.79 10.31 15.09
C LEU A 364 1.78 9.95 13.59
N TYR A 365 0.61 9.77 12.97
CA TYR A 365 0.50 9.52 11.54
C TYR A 365 1.12 10.64 10.71
N THR A 366 0.90 11.90 11.07
CA THR A 366 1.52 13.05 10.40
C THR A 366 3.05 12.94 10.44
N ALA A 367 3.63 12.70 11.62
CA ALA A 367 5.07 12.57 11.77
C ALA A 367 5.66 11.36 11.01
N LEU A 368 4.95 10.23 11.01
CA LEU A 368 5.37 9.03 10.28
C LEU A 368 5.28 9.21 8.77
N ASN A 369 4.24 9.86 8.27
CA ASN A 369 4.09 10.22 6.86
C ASN A 369 5.20 11.19 6.41
N ASP A 370 5.51 12.23 7.21
CA ASP A 370 6.60 13.15 6.95
C ASP A 370 7.96 12.42 6.89
N ILE A 371 8.22 11.52 7.83
CA ILE A 371 9.43 10.70 7.82
C ILE A 371 9.48 9.84 6.56
N ARG A 372 8.40 9.13 6.20
CA ARG A 372 8.36 8.28 5.02
C ARG A 372 8.63 9.08 3.73
N GLN A 373 7.89 10.17 3.53
CA GLN A 373 7.99 11.01 2.33
C GLN A 373 9.35 11.71 2.20
N SER A 374 9.98 12.06 3.34
CA SER A 374 11.27 12.74 3.38
C SER A 374 12.48 11.81 3.28
N ASN A 375 12.31 10.50 3.47
CA ASN A 375 13.41 9.53 3.56
C ASN A 375 13.31 8.44 2.47
N PRO A 376 14.02 8.59 1.34
CA PRO A 376 14.02 7.60 0.26
C PRO A 376 14.35 6.17 0.70
N ALA A 377 15.09 5.99 1.79
CA ALA A 377 15.33 4.66 2.36
C ALA A 377 14.03 3.93 2.74
N LEU A 378 12.96 4.67 3.10
CA LEU A 378 11.67 4.12 3.49
C LEU A 378 10.67 3.94 2.35
N TYR A 379 11.02 4.35 1.13
CA TYR A 379 10.11 4.19 -0.01
C TYR A 379 9.75 2.72 -0.22
N SER A 380 8.66 2.51 -0.95
CA SER A 380 8.23 1.18 -1.39
C SER A 380 9.31 0.48 -2.22
N PRO A 381 9.30 -0.85 -2.33
CA PRO A 381 10.27 -1.63 -3.11
C PRO A 381 10.56 -1.03 -4.48
N GLU A 382 11.71 -1.39 -5.06
CA GLU A 382 12.33 -0.85 -6.26
C GLU A 382 13.05 0.51 -6.05
N LEU A 383 12.47 1.45 -5.32
CA LEU A 383 13.11 2.73 -4.99
C LEU A 383 13.54 2.84 -3.53
N GLY A 384 12.91 2.10 -2.63
CA GLY A 384 13.28 2.03 -1.22
C GLY A 384 14.51 1.14 -0.98
N ALA A 385 15.03 1.19 0.23
CA ALA A 385 16.17 0.38 0.63
C ALA A 385 15.74 -0.98 1.21
N PRO A 386 16.52 -2.04 1.03
CA PRO A 386 16.37 -3.27 1.80
C PRO A 386 16.44 -3.00 3.30
N MET A 387 15.75 -3.81 4.08
CA MET A 387 15.82 -3.76 5.53
C MET A 387 16.93 -4.68 6.03
N VAL A 388 17.85 -4.14 6.83
CA VAL A 388 18.96 -4.87 7.42
C VAL A 388 18.72 -5.02 8.92
N ARG A 389 18.74 -6.26 9.41
CA ARG A 389 18.70 -6.53 10.85
C ARG A 389 19.97 -6.05 11.50
N LEU A 390 19.87 -5.28 12.58
CA LEU A 390 20.99 -4.93 13.45
C LEU A 390 21.12 -5.98 14.55
N GLU A 391 22.38 -6.33 14.87
CA GLU A 391 22.67 -7.25 15.97
C GLU A 391 22.31 -6.58 17.31
N CYS A 392 21.43 -7.21 18.06
CA CYS A 392 20.91 -6.74 19.34
C CYS A 392 20.99 -7.88 20.36
N ASP A 393 21.42 -7.57 21.59
CA ASP A 393 21.54 -8.53 22.69
C ASP A 393 20.21 -8.87 23.39
N ASN A 394 19.10 -8.28 22.92
CA ASN A 394 17.78 -8.43 23.50
C ASN A 394 16.77 -8.94 22.44
N ASP A 395 16.15 -10.08 22.71
CA ASP A 395 15.21 -10.78 21.82
C ASP A 395 13.79 -10.16 21.80
N LYS A 396 13.51 -9.17 22.65
CA LYS A 396 12.26 -8.41 22.68
C LYS A 396 12.33 -7.12 21.85
N VAL A 397 13.50 -6.79 21.32
CA VAL A 397 13.72 -5.55 20.60
C VAL A 397 13.90 -5.81 19.11
N PHE A 398 13.07 -5.16 18.30
CA PHE A 398 13.25 -5.13 16.86
C PHE A 398 14.21 -4.00 16.51
N ALA A 399 15.36 -4.32 15.92
CA ALA A 399 16.40 -3.35 15.56
C ALA A 399 16.77 -3.50 14.09
N CYS A 400 16.57 -2.43 13.30
CA CYS A 400 16.85 -2.47 11.86
C CYS A 400 17.46 -1.18 11.36
N ALA A 401 18.09 -1.28 10.17
CA ALA A 401 18.59 -0.15 9.39
C ALA A 401 18.09 -0.26 7.95
N ARG A 402 17.86 0.89 7.31
CA ARG A 402 17.62 1.01 5.87
C ARG A 402 18.50 2.14 5.33
N GLU A 403 19.17 1.91 4.20
CA GLU A 403 20.11 2.87 3.62
C GLU A 403 19.93 2.94 2.11
N ALA A 404 19.62 4.14 1.60
CA ALA A 404 19.45 4.41 0.17
C ALA A 404 20.40 5.49 -0.33
N ALA A 405 20.99 5.27 -1.49
CA ALA A 405 21.70 6.35 -2.20
C ALA A 405 20.69 7.37 -2.75
N VAL A 406 21.01 8.66 -2.62
CA VAL A 406 20.25 9.78 -3.19
C VAL A 406 21.10 10.48 -4.26
N PRO A 407 21.21 9.93 -5.48
CA PRO A 407 22.22 10.32 -6.47
C PRO A 407 22.15 11.79 -6.86
N LYS A 408 20.94 12.37 -6.96
CA LYS A 408 20.74 13.79 -7.30
C LYS A 408 21.34 14.74 -6.28
N GLN A 409 21.39 14.33 -5.01
CA GLN A 409 21.95 15.10 -3.90
C GLN A 409 23.40 14.71 -3.60
N LYS A 410 23.90 13.62 -4.21
CA LYS A 410 25.19 13.00 -3.87
C LYS A 410 25.32 12.68 -2.39
N LYS A 411 24.25 12.18 -1.82
CA LYS A 411 24.09 11.83 -0.41
C LYS A 411 23.60 10.41 -0.26
N THR A 412 23.73 9.89 0.94
CA THR A 412 23.11 8.65 1.41
C THR A 412 22.08 9.02 2.47
N ASN A 413 20.87 8.48 2.33
CA ASN A 413 19.84 8.58 3.36
C ASN A 413 19.87 7.30 4.21
N LYS A 414 19.93 7.45 5.52
CA LYS A 414 19.91 6.35 6.48
C LYS A 414 18.73 6.50 7.43
N VAL A 415 18.06 5.41 7.70
CA VAL A 415 17.02 5.30 8.73
C VAL A 415 17.34 4.12 9.62
N ILE A 416 17.41 4.37 10.93
CA ILE A 416 17.66 3.34 11.95
C ILE A 416 16.49 3.34 12.91
N SER A 417 16.04 2.14 13.30
CA SER A 417 14.89 2.01 14.17
C SER A 417 15.10 0.94 15.22
N PHE A 418 14.68 1.26 16.46
CA PHE A 418 14.65 0.36 17.59
C PHE A 418 13.24 0.37 18.18
N ILE A 419 12.63 -0.81 18.35
CA ILE A 419 11.28 -0.93 18.92
C ILE A 419 11.31 -2.01 20.01
N ASN A 420 10.99 -1.63 21.22
CA ASN A 420 10.69 -2.59 22.28
C ASN A 420 9.29 -3.17 22.04
N MET A 421 9.21 -4.44 21.67
CA MET A 421 7.97 -5.15 21.39
C MET A 421 7.47 -5.95 22.60
N SER A 422 7.48 -5.31 23.77
CA SER A 422 7.05 -5.93 25.03
C SER A 422 6.49 -4.93 26.04
N ASP A 423 5.76 -5.45 27.03
CA ASP A 423 5.16 -4.68 28.14
C ASP A 423 6.18 -4.33 29.25
N ASP A 424 7.44 -4.72 29.11
CA ASP A 424 8.50 -4.49 30.13
C ASP A 424 9.56 -3.51 29.60
N HIS A 425 10.26 -2.86 30.54
CA HIS A 425 11.47 -2.11 30.18
C HIS A 425 12.56 -3.07 29.71
N GLN A 426 13.25 -2.67 28.65
CA GLN A 426 14.33 -3.46 28.07
C GLN A 426 15.63 -2.66 28.07
N ASP A 427 16.63 -3.15 28.74
CA ASP A 427 18.01 -2.69 28.53
C ASP A 427 18.54 -3.35 27.27
N VAL A 428 19.15 -2.56 26.40
CA VAL A 428 19.55 -3.04 25.08
C VAL A 428 20.89 -2.47 24.65
N ILE A 429 21.71 -3.34 24.08
CA ILE A 429 22.94 -2.99 23.36
C ILE A 429 22.79 -3.39 21.92
N VAL A 430 22.80 -2.42 21.01
CA VAL A 430 22.72 -2.66 19.57
C VAL A 430 24.06 -2.36 18.93
N ASN A 431 24.57 -3.31 18.14
CA ASN A 431 25.75 -3.11 17.31
C ASN A 431 25.37 -2.33 16.05
N ILE A 432 25.84 -1.10 15.97
CA ILE A 432 25.51 -0.15 14.87
C ILE A 432 26.34 -0.42 13.61
N GLY A 433 27.56 -0.93 13.76
CA GLY A 433 28.43 -1.33 12.65
C GLY A 433 28.65 -0.17 11.66
N ASN A 434 28.29 -0.38 10.39
CA ASN A 434 28.50 0.59 9.31
C ASN A 434 27.53 1.79 9.35
N TYR A 435 26.58 1.80 10.28
CA TYR A 435 25.58 2.85 10.40
C TYR A 435 25.90 3.89 11.48
N MET A 436 27.15 3.92 11.99
CA MET A 436 27.62 5.00 12.89
C MET A 436 27.47 6.37 12.23
N GLY A 437 27.22 7.39 13.04
CA GLY A 437 27.13 8.77 12.54
C GLY A 437 26.17 9.66 13.34
N ASP A 438 25.96 10.87 12.81
CA ASP A 438 25.07 11.88 13.36
C ASP A 438 23.66 11.70 12.79
N TYR A 439 22.70 11.55 13.66
CA TYR A 439 21.27 11.38 13.30
C TYR A 439 20.41 12.43 13.98
N ILE A 440 19.16 12.52 13.53
CA ILE A 440 18.10 13.25 14.23
C ILE A 440 16.95 12.27 14.56
N ASP A 441 16.36 12.47 15.74
CA ASP A 441 15.15 11.75 16.15
C ASP A 441 13.87 12.39 15.53
N MET A 442 12.70 11.76 15.76
CA MET A 442 11.40 12.26 15.29
C MET A 442 11.05 13.67 15.81
N SER A 443 11.69 14.14 16.88
CA SER A 443 11.49 15.47 17.45
C SER A 443 12.52 16.49 16.94
N GLY A 444 13.46 16.08 16.08
CA GLY A 444 14.52 16.91 15.55
C GLY A 444 15.74 17.05 16.48
N ASN A 445 15.84 16.26 17.55
CA ASN A 445 17.00 16.29 18.43
C ASN A 445 18.16 15.50 17.83
N PRO A 446 19.42 15.99 17.96
CA PRO A 446 20.59 15.28 17.48
C PRO A 446 20.88 14.04 18.33
N VAL A 447 21.22 12.94 17.67
CA VAL A 447 21.62 11.66 18.28
C VAL A 447 22.88 11.17 17.60
N LEU A 448 23.96 10.98 18.37
CA LEU A 448 25.18 10.35 17.87
C LEU A 448 25.08 8.84 18.08
N LEU A 449 25.25 8.06 17.03
CA LEU A 449 25.40 6.61 17.10
C LEU A 449 26.86 6.21 16.95
N ASP A 450 27.46 5.70 18.02
CA ASP A 450 28.77 5.07 18.03
C ASP A 450 28.66 3.59 17.62
N GLU A 451 29.78 2.83 17.67
CA GLU A 451 29.85 1.41 17.32
C GLU A 451 28.79 0.57 18.06
N LYS A 452 28.50 0.95 19.31
CA LYS A 452 27.43 0.37 20.13
C LYS A 452 26.50 1.47 20.61
N PHE A 453 25.22 1.23 20.50
CA PHE A 453 24.20 2.07 21.08
C PHE A 453 23.59 1.35 22.27
N GLU A 454 23.72 1.95 23.45
CA GLU A 454 23.22 1.41 24.72
C GLU A 454 22.10 2.30 25.24
N CYS A 455 20.93 1.73 25.50
CA CYS A 455 19.79 2.46 26.06
C CYS A 455 18.84 1.54 26.83
N THR A 456 17.96 2.15 27.63
CA THR A 456 16.79 1.48 28.22
C THR A 456 15.55 1.94 27.46
N LEU A 457 14.83 1.02 26.84
CA LEU A 457 13.56 1.27 26.19
C LEU A 457 12.40 0.98 27.14
N ALA A 458 11.50 1.95 27.31
CA ALA A 458 10.25 1.73 28.04
C ALA A 458 9.36 0.71 27.30
N PRO A 459 8.31 0.17 27.93
CA PRO A 459 7.34 -0.70 27.27
C PRO A 459 6.81 -0.08 25.98
N TRP A 460 6.88 -0.82 24.86
CA TRP A 460 6.43 -0.39 23.53
C TRP A 460 7.06 0.92 23.04
N GLN A 461 8.20 1.31 23.60
CA GLN A 461 8.91 2.48 23.09
C GLN A 461 9.56 2.17 21.76
N TYR A 462 9.42 3.11 20.82
CA TYR A 462 10.10 3.09 19.54
C TYR A 462 10.99 4.33 19.38
N ILE A 463 12.11 4.16 18.70
CA ILE A 463 13.05 5.21 18.30
C ILE A 463 13.25 5.09 16.79
N ILE A 464 13.03 6.17 16.06
CA ILE A 464 13.30 6.27 14.62
C ILE A 464 14.29 7.42 14.42
N LEU A 465 15.44 7.11 13.84
CA LEU A 465 16.55 8.03 13.62
C LEU A 465 16.80 8.16 12.12
N THR A 466 16.97 9.38 11.64
CA THR A 466 17.22 9.66 10.23
C THR A 466 18.49 10.47 10.02
N ALA A 467 19.22 10.21 8.92
CA ALA A 467 20.40 10.95 8.54
C ALA A 467 20.50 11.11 7.01
N PHE A 468 21.20 12.18 6.58
CA PHE A 468 21.60 12.43 5.20
C PHE A 468 23.08 12.78 5.17
N GLU A 469 23.93 11.85 4.71
CA GLU A 469 25.39 11.99 4.64
C GLU A 469 25.89 12.27 3.24
#